data_6370a744cacc854b54e00fc8d7fa9f88
#
_entry.id   6370a744cacc854b54e00fc8d7fa9f88
#
_cell.length_a   1.000
_cell.length_b   1.000
_cell.length_c   1.000
_cell.angle_alpha   90.00
_cell.angle_beta   90.00
_cell.angle_gamma   90.00
#
_symmetry.space_group_name_H-M   'P 1'
#
loop_
_entity.id
_entity.type
_entity.pdbx_description
1 polymer ?
#
loop_
_entity_poly.entity_id
_entity_poly.type
_entity_poly.pdbx_seq_one_letter_code
_entity_poly.pdbx_strand_id
1 'polypeptide(L)'
;NKRWHLDQVINTHHHYDHIGGNRELLDIYKAKLIAPSYENDRISNIDILVSDNETVNITGIPTKVFHTPGHTLGHVCFYMPEEKCLFSGDTLFYLGCGRVFEGTMDQMWSSLVKLKSLPDDTSVYCGHEYTLSNMKFANYIDTNNALLNKISLEIKNKREKGLPTVPFNLGVEKKINPFLRADDDNFIKSIGLDTHNGSESF
;
A
#
# COMPACT_ATOMS: atom_id res chain seq x y z
N ASN A 1 -29.87 -4.09 4.11
CA ASN A 1 -29.38 -5.13 5.03
C ASN A 1 -28.83 -6.32 4.23
N LYS A 2 -27.55 -6.23 3.84
CA LYS A 2 -26.80 -7.40 3.38
C LYS A 2 -26.44 -8.18 4.65
N ARG A 3 -26.89 -9.44 4.78
CA ARG A 3 -26.57 -10.32 5.90
C ARG A 3 -25.13 -10.85 5.73
N TRP A 4 -24.15 -9.95 5.81
CA TRP A 4 -22.73 -10.33 5.79
C TRP A 4 -22.31 -10.82 7.17
N HIS A 5 -21.50 -11.85 7.21
CA HIS A 5 -20.80 -12.35 8.37
C HIS A 5 -19.33 -11.93 8.26
N LEU A 6 -18.71 -11.59 9.39
CA LEU A 6 -17.27 -11.28 9.44
C LEU A 6 -16.54 -12.55 9.89
N ASP A 7 -15.85 -13.21 8.98
CA ASP A 7 -15.13 -14.45 9.24
C ASP A 7 -13.66 -14.23 9.62
N GLN A 8 -13.04 -13.18 9.04
CA GLN A 8 -11.62 -12.89 9.23
C GLN A 8 -11.37 -11.39 9.34
N VAL A 9 -10.44 -11.02 10.22
CA VAL A 9 -9.84 -9.69 10.33
C VAL A 9 -8.39 -9.82 9.91
N ILE A 10 -7.88 -8.89 9.09
CA ILE A 10 -6.54 -8.97 8.54
C ILE A 10 -5.82 -7.66 8.82
N ASN A 11 -4.68 -7.74 9.50
CA ASN A 11 -3.84 -6.59 9.77
C ASN A 11 -2.58 -6.61 8.92
N THR A 12 -2.20 -5.46 8.38
CA THR A 12 -0.94 -5.28 7.66
C THR A 12 0.22 -4.96 8.62
N HIS A 13 -0.05 -4.26 9.70
CA HIS A 13 0.93 -3.84 10.71
C HIS A 13 0.23 -3.41 12.01
N HIS A 14 1.02 -3.04 13.03
CA HIS A 14 0.55 -2.85 14.42
C HIS A 14 0.04 -1.45 14.76
N HIS A 15 0.07 -0.46 13.87
CA HIS A 15 -0.38 0.89 14.24
C HIS A 15 -1.85 0.90 14.70
N TYR A 16 -2.14 1.74 15.69
CA TYR A 16 -3.41 1.72 16.40
C TYR A 16 -4.63 1.89 15.50
N ASP A 17 -4.55 2.73 14.49
CA ASP A 17 -5.60 2.99 13.52
C ASP A 17 -5.91 1.78 12.60
N HIS A 18 -5.00 0.78 12.57
CA HIS A 18 -5.21 -0.50 11.87
C HIS A 18 -5.64 -1.65 12.79
N ILE A 19 -5.30 -1.60 14.08
CA ILE A 19 -5.60 -2.69 15.02
C ILE A 19 -6.61 -2.32 16.11
N GLY A 20 -6.93 -1.03 16.27
CA GLY A 20 -7.76 -0.53 17.38
C GLY A 20 -9.15 -1.16 17.47
N GLY A 21 -9.71 -1.62 16.35
CA GLY A 21 -10.99 -2.32 16.29
C GLY A 21 -10.92 -3.83 16.50
N ASN A 22 -9.73 -4.44 16.53
CA ASN A 22 -9.58 -5.90 16.54
C ASN A 22 -10.35 -6.56 17.66
N ARG A 23 -10.15 -6.12 18.92
CA ARG A 23 -10.77 -6.72 20.09
C ARG A 23 -12.29 -6.76 19.96
N GLU A 24 -12.90 -5.64 19.62
CA GLU A 24 -14.35 -5.55 19.51
C GLU A 24 -14.88 -6.45 18.37
N LEU A 25 -14.24 -6.44 17.21
CA LEU A 25 -14.63 -7.27 16.07
C LEU A 25 -14.50 -8.76 16.36
N LEU A 26 -13.41 -9.18 16.98
CA LEU A 26 -13.19 -10.59 17.36
C LEU A 26 -14.19 -11.05 18.42
N ASP A 27 -14.51 -10.20 19.41
CA ASP A 27 -15.45 -10.52 20.47
C ASP A 27 -16.89 -10.65 19.94
N ILE A 28 -17.31 -9.77 19.05
CA ILE A 28 -18.67 -9.75 18.49
C ILE A 28 -18.88 -10.85 17.45
N TYR A 29 -17.97 -10.97 16.49
CA TYR A 29 -18.16 -11.82 15.31
C TYR A 29 -17.50 -13.20 15.43
N LYS A 30 -16.64 -13.40 16.43
CA LYS A 30 -15.81 -14.61 16.55
C LYS A 30 -14.95 -14.87 15.31
N ALA A 31 -14.57 -13.77 14.65
CA ALA A 31 -13.71 -13.80 13.49
C ALA A 31 -12.29 -14.24 13.86
N LYS A 32 -11.55 -14.78 12.90
CA LYS A 32 -10.12 -15.11 13.06
C LYS A 32 -9.27 -13.91 12.69
N LEU A 33 -8.23 -13.64 13.49
CA LEU A 33 -7.26 -12.60 13.22
C LEU A 33 -6.05 -13.17 12.48
N ILE A 34 -5.76 -12.59 11.30
CA ILE A 34 -4.57 -12.86 10.49
C ILE A 34 -3.66 -11.63 10.60
N ALA A 35 -2.40 -11.83 10.98
CA ALA A 35 -1.46 -10.72 11.13
C ALA A 35 -0.01 -11.17 10.91
N PRO A 36 0.92 -10.23 10.60
CA PRO A 36 2.32 -10.56 10.35
C PRO A 36 3.01 -11.14 11.60
N SER A 37 3.78 -12.21 11.40
CA SER A 37 4.59 -12.85 12.44
C SER A 37 5.61 -11.89 13.05
N TYR A 38 6.08 -10.93 12.28
CA TYR A 38 7.03 -9.89 12.68
C TYR A 38 6.44 -8.86 13.68
N GLU A 39 5.11 -8.83 13.82
CA GLU A 39 4.38 -7.91 14.69
C GLU A 39 3.74 -8.63 15.90
N ASN A 40 4.08 -9.90 16.13
CA ASN A 40 3.44 -10.76 17.13
C ASN A 40 3.50 -10.19 18.56
N ASP A 41 4.55 -9.46 18.88
CA ASP A 41 4.70 -8.83 20.20
C ASP A 41 3.85 -7.55 20.37
N ARG A 42 3.29 -7.02 19.28
CA ARG A 42 2.56 -5.75 19.20
C ARG A 42 1.07 -5.91 18.89
N ILE A 43 0.70 -7.02 18.26
CA ILE A 43 -0.71 -7.35 17.93
C ILE A 43 -1.14 -8.54 18.77
N SER A 44 -2.15 -8.33 19.60
CA SER A 44 -2.68 -9.39 20.49
C SER A 44 -3.72 -10.27 19.81
N ASN A 45 -3.85 -11.53 20.28
CA ASN A 45 -4.88 -12.47 19.87
C ASN A 45 -4.85 -12.86 18.38
N ILE A 46 -3.67 -13.01 17.82
CA ILE A 46 -3.49 -13.48 16.44
C ILE A 46 -3.80 -14.98 16.37
N ASP A 47 -4.73 -15.37 15.49
CA ASP A 47 -5.03 -16.78 15.23
C ASP A 47 -4.11 -17.38 14.16
N ILE A 48 -3.75 -16.57 13.17
CA ILE A 48 -2.92 -17.00 12.03
C ILE A 48 -1.80 -15.99 11.84
N LEU A 49 -0.57 -16.43 12.10
CA LEU A 49 0.63 -15.67 11.79
C LEU A 49 1.02 -15.90 10.33
N VAL A 50 1.42 -14.83 9.65
CA VAL A 50 1.88 -14.89 8.25
C VAL A 50 3.25 -14.27 8.09
N SER A 51 4.05 -14.83 7.17
CA SER A 51 5.42 -14.40 6.89
C SER A 51 5.63 -14.16 5.39
N ASP A 52 6.78 -13.59 5.02
CA ASP A 52 7.12 -13.29 3.62
C ASP A 52 7.05 -14.54 2.74
N ASN A 53 6.54 -14.36 1.53
CA ASN A 53 6.38 -15.41 0.52
C ASN A 53 5.41 -16.56 0.89
N GLU A 54 4.73 -16.51 2.01
CA GLU A 54 3.67 -17.46 2.34
C GLU A 54 2.42 -17.21 1.50
N THR A 55 1.61 -18.25 1.39
CA THR A 55 0.25 -18.15 0.84
C THR A 55 -0.75 -18.50 1.94
N VAL A 56 -1.59 -17.55 2.30
CA VAL A 56 -2.67 -17.72 3.27
C VAL A 56 -4.01 -17.75 2.54
N ASN A 57 -4.97 -18.51 3.07
CA ASN A 57 -6.33 -18.51 2.55
C ASN A 57 -7.16 -17.42 3.22
N ILE A 58 -7.58 -16.43 2.43
CA ILE A 58 -8.47 -15.35 2.89
C ILE A 58 -9.86 -15.58 2.28
N THR A 59 -10.79 -16.02 3.09
CA THR A 59 -12.19 -16.31 2.70
C THR A 59 -12.34 -17.18 1.43
N GLY A 60 -11.46 -18.16 1.27
CA GLY A 60 -11.43 -19.04 0.09
C GLY A 60 -10.47 -18.62 -1.01
N ILE A 61 -9.86 -17.43 -0.92
CA ILE A 61 -8.98 -16.88 -1.94
C ILE A 61 -7.51 -17.08 -1.52
N PRO A 62 -6.69 -17.81 -2.31
CA PRO A 62 -5.26 -17.92 -2.09
C PRO A 62 -4.58 -16.53 -2.21
N THR A 63 -3.96 -16.09 -1.13
CA THR A 63 -3.40 -14.75 -1.00
C THR A 63 -1.93 -14.82 -0.65
N LYS A 64 -1.07 -14.24 -1.49
CA LYS A 64 0.37 -14.14 -1.23
C LYS A 64 0.66 -13.03 -0.24
N VAL A 65 1.58 -13.29 0.68
CA VAL A 65 2.07 -12.33 1.67
C VAL A 65 3.43 -11.80 1.23
N PHE A 66 3.59 -10.49 1.24
CA PHE A 66 4.86 -9.82 1.00
C PHE A 66 5.27 -9.03 2.23
N HIS A 67 6.43 -9.37 2.82
CA HIS A 67 7.04 -8.52 3.83
C HIS A 67 7.55 -7.24 3.18
N THR A 68 7.08 -6.11 3.70
CA THR A 68 7.31 -4.77 3.14
C THR A 68 7.76 -3.79 4.24
N PRO A 69 8.97 -4.01 4.83
CA PRO A 69 9.48 -3.15 5.89
C PRO A 69 9.75 -1.73 5.38
N GLY A 70 9.64 -0.78 6.29
CA GLY A 70 9.87 0.64 6.05
C GLY A 70 8.98 1.48 6.93
N HIS A 71 7.67 1.46 6.70
CA HIS A 71 6.67 2.15 7.53
C HIS A 71 6.69 1.60 8.97
N THR A 72 6.52 0.30 9.13
CA THR A 72 6.97 -0.46 10.32
C THR A 72 7.97 -1.52 9.89
N LEU A 73 8.72 -2.10 10.84
CA LEU A 73 9.66 -3.19 10.53
C LEU A 73 8.94 -4.49 10.15
N GLY A 74 7.74 -4.70 10.66
CA GLY A 74 6.98 -5.93 10.46
C GLY A 74 5.86 -5.83 9.43
N HIS A 75 5.72 -4.70 8.73
CA HIS A 75 4.64 -4.48 7.77
C HIS A 75 4.59 -5.56 6.69
N VAL A 76 3.37 -6.00 6.35
CA VAL A 76 3.12 -6.91 5.21
C VAL A 76 2.04 -6.34 4.28
N CYS A 77 2.14 -6.72 3.01
CA CYS A 77 1.08 -6.52 2.01
C CYS A 77 0.48 -7.86 1.63
N PHE A 78 -0.79 -7.86 1.22
CA PHE A 78 -1.52 -9.05 0.79
C PHE A 78 -1.90 -8.92 -0.68
N TYR A 79 -1.49 -9.89 -1.49
CA TYR A 79 -1.76 -9.93 -2.92
C TYR A 79 -2.58 -11.15 -3.31
N MET A 80 -3.73 -10.92 -3.93
CA MET A 80 -4.64 -11.93 -4.48
C MET A 80 -4.43 -12.00 -5.99
N PRO A 81 -3.65 -12.97 -6.52
CA PRO A 81 -3.27 -12.99 -7.93
C PRO A 81 -4.45 -13.14 -8.88
N GLU A 82 -5.38 -14.06 -8.57
CA GLU A 82 -6.54 -14.33 -9.42
C GLU A 82 -7.51 -13.14 -9.48
N GLU A 83 -7.65 -12.41 -8.35
CA GLU A 83 -8.49 -11.23 -8.24
C GLU A 83 -7.77 -9.95 -8.69
N LYS A 84 -6.46 -10.04 -8.98
CA LYS A 84 -5.59 -8.90 -9.33
C LYS A 84 -5.70 -7.75 -8.32
N CYS A 85 -5.76 -8.09 -7.04
CA CYS A 85 -5.94 -7.15 -5.95
C CYS A 85 -4.74 -7.15 -5.02
N LEU A 86 -4.21 -5.98 -4.68
CA LEU A 86 -3.16 -5.75 -3.70
C LEU A 86 -3.71 -4.90 -2.55
N PHE A 87 -3.65 -5.41 -1.33
CA PHE A 87 -3.87 -4.64 -0.11
C PHE A 87 -2.51 -4.20 0.41
N SER A 88 -2.16 -2.94 0.15
CA SER A 88 -0.82 -2.40 0.39
C SER A 88 -0.63 -1.79 1.78
N GLY A 89 -1.69 -1.71 2.59
CA GLY A 89 -1.62 -1.02 3.89
C GLY A 89 -0.99 0.35 3.75
N ASP A 90 0.07 0.58 4.53
CA ASP A 90 0.80 1.84 4.58
C ASP A 90 2.18 1.78 3.90
N THR A 91 2.37 0.87 2.93
CA THR A 91 3.57 0.85 2.08
C THR A 91 3.37 1.67 0.82
N LEU A 92 2.36 1.40 0.01
CA LEU A 92 2.08 2.10 -1.25
C LEU A 92 0.73 2.80 -1.19
N PHE A 93 0.73 4.12 -1.37
CA PHE A 93 -0.46 4.96 -1.51
C PHE A 93 -0.63 5.46 -2.94
N TYR A 94 -1.84 5.92 -3.27
CA TYR A 94 -2.07 6.59 -4.55
C TYR A 94 -1.23 7.87 -4.62
N LEU A 95 -0.33 7.93 -5.62
CA LEU A 95 0.64 9.01 -5.83
C LEU A 95 1.63 9.22 -4.68
N GLY A 96 1.85 8.21 -3.84
CA GLY A 96 2.69 8.33 -2.67
C GLY A 96 3.13 7.00 -2.08
N CYS A 97 3.79 7.07 -0.94
CA CYS A 97 4.17 5.93 -0.11
C CYS A 97 4.02 6.25 1.37
N GLY A 98 4.15 5.24 2.22
CA GLY A 98 4.15 5.40 3.67
C GLY A 98 5.35 6.16 4.19
N ARG A 99 5.18 6.85 5.31
CA ARG A 99 6.32 7.42 6.05
C ARG A 99 7.17 6.29 6.63
N VAL A 100 8.49 6.47 6.61
CA VAL A 100 9.44 5.56 7.22
C VAL A 100 9.57 5.92 8.70
N PHE A 101 8.84 5.19 9.56
CA PHE A 101 8.90 5.43 11.01
C PHE A 101 9.91 4.53 11.72
N GLU A 102 9.99 3.26 11.31
CA GLU A 102 10.81 2.27 12.02
C GLU A 102 11.93 1.71 11.14
N GLY A 103 11.68 1.58 9.85
CA GLY A 103 12.68 1.06 8.91
C GLY A 103 13.63 2.12 8.37
N THR A 104 14.29 1.79 7.28
CA THR A 104 15.18 2.69 6.53
C THR A 104 14.58 3.04 5.16
N MET A 105 15.11 4.09 4.50
CA MET A 105 14.72 4.44 3.12
C MET A 105 15.02 3.29 2.16
N ASP A 106 16.16 2.60 2.31
CA ASP A 106 16.50 1.41 1.51
C ASP A 106 15.47 0.28 1.67
N GLN A 107 15.00 0.05 2.89
CA GLN A 107 13.97 -0.96 3.14
C GLN A 107 12.64 -0.58 2.49
N MET A 108 12.20 0.67 2.64
CA MET A 108 10.97 1.14 2.00
C MET A 108 11.10 1.08 0.48
N TRP A 109 12.22 1.53 -0.09
CA TRP A 109 12.48 1.43 -1.52
C TRP A 109 12.42 -0.03 -2.01
N SER A 110 13.10 -0.95 -1.33
CA SER A 110 13.06 -2.38 -1.66
C SER A 110 11.64 -2.94 -1.60
N SER A 111 10.84 -2.50 -0.62
CA SER A 111 9.43 -2.86 -0.49
C SER A 111 8.60 -2.34 -1.66
N LEU A 112 8.80 -1.10 -2.08
CA LEU A 112 8.12 -0.52 -3.25
C LEU A 112 8.52 -1.20 -4.56
N VAL A 113 9.80 -1.54 -4.75
CA VAL A 113 10.29 -2.31 -5.91
C VAL A 113 9.62 -3.68 -5.98
N LYS A 114 9.48 -4.37 -4.84
CA LYS A 114 8.76 -5.64 -4.74
C LYS A 114 7.32 -5.49 -5.23
N LEU A 115 6.59 -4.46 -4.77
CA LEU A 115 5.21 -4.20 -5.21
C LEU A 115 5.14 -3.72 -6.67
N LYS A 116 6.09 -2.89 -7.12
CA LYS A 116 6.21 -2.43 -8.50
C LYS A 116 6.38 -3.58 -9.49
N SER A 117 6.94 -4.73 -9.08
CA SER A 117 7.11 -5.90 -9.94
C SER A 117 5.81 -6.65 -10.27
N LEU A 118 4.71 -6.37 -9.57
CA LEU A 118 3.41 -6.99 -9.82
C LEU A 118 2.82 -6.55 -11.18
N PRO A 119 1.85 -7.33 -11.74
CA PRO A 119 1.22 -7.01 -13.02
C PRO A 119 0.57 -5.62 -13.04
N ASP A 120 0.62 -4.96 -14.19
CA ASP A 120 0.11 -3.59 -14.38
C ASP A 120 -1.41 -3.48 -14.18
N ASP A 121 -2.15 -4.55 -14.40
CA ASP A 121 -3.61 -4.60 -14.21
C ASP A 121 -4.04 -4.84 -12.75
N THR A 122 -3.09 -4.78 -11.81
CA THR A 122 -3.36 -4.91 -10.37
C THR A 122 -4.09 -3.68 -9.84
N SER A 123 -5.21 -3.91 -9.14
CA SER A 123 -5.94 -2.91 -8.36
C SER A 123 -5.37 -2.81 -6.96
N VAL A 124 -4.94 -1.62 -6.53
CA VAL A 124 -4.30 -1.39 -5.23
C VAL A 124 -5.28 -0.75 -4.25
N TYR A 125 -5.39 -1.37 -3.07
CA TYR A 125 -6.18 -0.92 -1.92
C TYR A 125 -5.21 -0.55 -0.78
N CYS A 126 -5.01 0.75 -0.56
CA CYS A 126 -4.14 1.25 0.51
C CYS A 126 -4.94 1.59 1.79
N GLY A 127 -4.22 1.81 2.90
CA GLY A 127 -4.82 2.04 4.22
C GLY A 127 -5.55 3.36 4.37
N HIS A 128 -5.14 4.41 3.64
CA HIS A 128 -5.62 5.78 3.85
C HIS A 128 -5.94 6.52 2.54
N GLU A 129 -6.87 7.48 2.62
CA GLU A 129 -7.25 8.39 1.53
C GLU A 129 -6.38 9.67 1.55
N TYR A 130 -5.06 9.54 1.35
CA TYR A 130 -4.11 10.66 1.33
C TYR A 130 -3.90 11.26 -0.07
N THR A 131 -4.66 10.82 -1.05
CA THR A 131 -4.46 11.08 -2.47
C THR A 131 -4.36 12.57 -2.83
N LEU A 132 -5.21 13.44 -2.25
CA LEU A 132 -5.11 14.88 -2.53
C LEU A 132 -3.79 15.50 -2.07
N SER A 133 -3.27 15.07 -0.93
CA SER A 133 -1.99 15.55 -0.42
C SER A 133 -0.83 15.04 -1.26
N ASN A 134 -0.84 13.74 -1.58
CA ASN A 134 0.17 13.11 -2.41
C ASN A 134 0.18 13.72 -3.83
N MET A 135 -1.00 13.96 -4.40
CA MET A 135 -1.15 14.60 -5.70
C MET A 135 -0.51 16.00 -5.75
N LYS A 136 -0.62 16.80 -4.67
CA LYS A 136 0.02 18.11 -4.62
C LYS A 136 1.53 17.98 -4.73
N PHE A 137 2.13 17.03 -4.01
CA PHE A 137 3.56 16.76 -4.07
C PHE A 137 3.96 16.25 -5.46
N ALA A 138 3.27 15.24 -5.99
CA ALA A 138 3.57 14.68 -7.31
C ALA A 138 3.53 15.76 -8.42
N ASN A 139 2.51 16.62 -8.43
CA ASN A 139 2.41 17.72 -9.39
C ASN A 139 3.48 18.81 -9.16
N TYR A 140 3.97 18.99 -7.94
CA TYR A 140 5.03 19.95 -7.65
C TYR A 140 6.36 19.54 -8.27
N ILE A 141 6.68 18.24 -8.23
CA ILE A 141 7.97 17.73 -8.74
C ILE A 141 7.92 17.28 -10.20
N ASP A 142 6.78 16.78 -10.71
CA ASP A 142 6.64 16.25 -12.08
C ASP A 142 5.63 17.08 -12.90
N THR A 143 5.94 18.36 -13.09
CA THR A 143 5.06 19.37 -13.69
C THR A 143 4.67 19.08 -15.15
N ASN A 144 5.52 18.37 -15.89
CA ASN A 144 5.37 18.14 -17.33
C ASN A 144 4.73 16.78 -17.66
N ASN A 145 4.28 16.02 -16.69
CA ASN A 145 3.66 14.71 -16.90
C ASN A 145 2.18 14.85 -17.29
N ALA A 146 1.89 14.73 -18.57
CA ALA A 146 0.55 14.87 -19.11
C ALA A 146 -0.45 13.85 -18.51
N LEU A 147 0.02 12.62 -18.21
CA LEU A 147 -0.81 11.59 -17.59
C LEU A 147 -1.14 11.98 -16.13
N LEU A 148 -0.15 12.44 -15.36
CA LEU A 148 -0.35 12.94 -14.01
C LEU A 148 -1.35 14.11 -13.98
N ASN A 149 -1.20 15.06 -14.90
CA ASN A 149 -2.12 16.19 -15.02
C ASN A 149 -3.57 15.74 -15.28
N LYS A 150 -3.78 14.80 -16.18
CA LYS A 150 -5.10 14.21 -16.46
C LYS A 150 -5.67 13.52 -15.22
N ILE A 151 -4.91 12.64 -14.59
CA ILE A 151 -5.32 11.89 -13.40
C ILE A 151 -5.63 12.84 -12.23
N SER A 152 -4.85 13.92 -12.08
CA SER A 152 -5.08 14.95 -11.06
C SER A 152 -6.46 15.61 -11.18
N LEU A 153 -6.94 15.84 -12.39
CA LEU A 153 -8.30 16.35 -12.61
C LEU A 153 -9.36 15.33 -12.20
N GLU A 154 -9.17 14.06 -12.53
CA GLU A 154 -10.09 12.98 -12.14
C GLU A 154 -10.14 12.82 -10.61
N ILE A 155 -9.00 12.86 -9.93
CA ILE A 155 -8.89 12.82 -8.46
C ILE A 155 -9.66 13.99 -7.83
N LYS A 156 -9.41 15.22 -8.29
CA LYS A 156 -10.11 16.41 -7.78
C LYS A 156 -11.62 16.25 -7.92
N ASN A 157 -12.10 15.88 -9.11
CA ASN A 157 -13.53 15.68 -9.38
C ASN A 157 -14.15 14.60 -8.47
N LYS A 158 -13.45 13.49 -8.21
CA LYS A 158 -13.91 12.46 -7.27
C LYS A 158 -14.01 13.02 -5.85
N ARG A 159 -12.95 13.67 -5.36
CA ARG A 159 -12.89 14.17 -3.99
C ARG A 159 -13.87 15.31 -3.72
N GLU A 160 -14.11 16.20 -4.67
CA GLU A 160 -15.15 17.23 -4.59
C GLU A 160 -16.56 16.64 -4.44
N LYS A 161 -16.79 15.46 -5.02
CA LYS A 161 -18.05 14.69 -4.87
C LYS A 161 -18.07 13.77 -3.65
N GLY A 162 -17.05 13.83 -2.78
CA GLY A 162 -16.93 12.92 -1.64
C GLY A 162 -16.67 11.45 -2.00
N LEU A 163 -16.31 11.16 -3.26
CA LEU A 163 -16.06 9.79 -3.73
C LEU A 163 -14.64 9.36 -3.41
N PRO A 164 -14.41 8.06 -3.08
CA PRO A 164 -13.08 7.53 -2.83
C PRO A 164 -12.23 7.52 -4.10
N THR A 165 -10.90 7.61 -3.94
CA THR A 165 -9.94 7.45 -5.04
C THR A 165 -9.32 6.05 -5.05
N VAL A 166 -9.43 5.32 -3.96
CA VAL A 166 -9.03 3.92 -3.80
C VAL A 166 -10.21 3.01 -4.22
N PRO A 167 -9.99 1.89 -4.95
CA PRO A 167 -8.70 1.42 -5.46
C PRO A 167 -8.17 2.23 -6.64
N PHE A 168 -6.88 2.10 -6.87
CA PHE A 168 -6.17 2.68 -8.02
C PHE A 168 -5.40 1.59 -8.79
N ASN A 169 -4.99 1.90 -10.02
CA ASN A 169 -4.31 0.93 -10.91
C ASN A 169 -2.80 1.03 -10.79
N LEU A 170 -2.13 -0.09 -10.54
CA LEU A 170 -0.66 -0.14 -10.36
C LEU A 170 0.11 0.27 -11.62
N GLY A 171 -0.34 -0.12 -12.81
CA GLY A 171 0.31 0.23 -14.08
C GLY A 171 0.28 1.73 -14.38
N VAL A 172 -0.76 2.42 -13.88
CA VAL A 172 -0.83 3.89 -13.91
C VAL A 172 0.17 4.48 -12.91
N GLU A 173 0.18 3.97 -11.68
CA GLU A 173 1.09 4.41 -10.63
C GLU A 173 2.57 4.33 -11.03
N LYS A 174 2.98 3.26 -11.67
CA LYS A 174 4.36 3.12 -12.19
C LYS A 174 4.78 4.28 -13.10
N LYS A 175 3.84 5.02 -13.69
CA LYS A 175 4.09 6.12 -14.63
C LYS A 175 3.98 7.51 -14.01
N ILE A 176 3.29 7.62 -12.85
CA ILE A 176 2.96 8.91 -12.26
C ILE A 176 3.34 9.08 -10.79
N ASN A 177 3.54 7.97 -10.05
CA ASN A 177 3.94 8.03 -8.65
C ASN A 177 5.44 8.31 -8.54
N PRO A 178 5.86 9.45 -7.97
CA PRO A 178 7.27 9.80 -7.86
C PRO A 178 8.12 8.74 -7.17
N PHE A 179 7.58 8.14 -6.11
CA PHE A 179 8.27 7.14 -5.31
C PHE A 179 8.47 5.81 -6.04
N LEU A 180 7.58 5.43 -6.97
CA LEU A 180 7.78 4.26 -7.84
C LEU A 180 8.71 4.54 -9.01
N ARG A 181 9.04 5.81 -9.26
CA ARG A 181 9.90 6.27 -10.36
C ARG A 181 11.29 6.72 -9.90
N ALA A 182 11.64 6.45 -8.66
CA ALA A 182 12.95 6.79 -8.10
C ALA A 182 14.14 6.10 -8.80
N ASP A 183 13.88 5.09 -9.65
CA ASP A 183 14.85 4.42 -10.53
C ASP A 183 14.73 4.79 -12.02
N ASP A 184 13.89 5.77 -12.37
CA ASP A 184 13.73 6.26 -13.74
C ASP A 184 14.70 7.43 -13.98
N ASP A 185 15.80 7.16 -14.66
CA ASP A 185 16.85 8.16 -14.97
C ASP A 185 16.31 9.44 -15.63
N ASN A 186 15.30 9.31 -16.50
CA ASN A 186 14.71 10.49 -17.14
C ASN A 186 13.92 11.34 -16.15
N PHE A 187 13.17 10.68 -15.27
CA PHE A 187 12.44 11.36 -14.20
C PHE A 187 13.42 12.03 -13.23
N ILE A 188 14.42 11.30 -12.73
CA ILE A 188 15.41 11.79 -11.78
C ILE A 188 16.13 13.04 -12.32
N LYS A 189 16.60 13.00 -13.58
CA LYS A 189 17.20 14.16 -14.25
C LYS A 189 16.22 15.33 -14.39
N SER A 190 14.95 15.04 -14.68
CA SER A 190 13.93 16.09 -14.87
C SER A 190 13.62 16.87 -13.59
N ILE A 191 13.84 16.27 -12.42
CA ILE A 191 13.65 16.91 -11.10
C ILE A 191 14.95 17.46 -10.51
N GLY A 192 16.03 17.47 -11.28
CA GLY A 192 17.31 18.07 -10.91
C GLY A 192 18.18 17.23 -9.97
N LEU A 193 17.91 15.94 -9.87
CA LEU A 193 18.75 14.99 -9.14
C LEU A 193 19.75 14.31 -10.09
N ASP A 194 20.94 14.02 -9.58
CA ASP A 194 22.05 13.40 -10.34
C ASP A 194 22.50 12.11 -9.65
N THR A 195 21.54 11.22 -9.36
CA THR A 195 21.81 9.93 -8.73
C THR A 195 21.27 8.79 -9.59
N HIS A 196 21.96 7.65 -9.55
CA HIS A 196 21.57 6.42 -10.23
C HIS A 196 21.09 5.33 -9.28
N ASN A 197 20.98 5.64 -7.98
CA ASN A 197 20.50 4.70 -6.98
C ASN A 197 19.07 5.07 -6.57
N GLY A 198 18.12 4.16 -6.81
CA GLY A 198 16.72 4.39 -6.47
C GLY A 198 16.47 4.74 -5.00
N SER A 199 17.24 4.18 -4.05
CA SER A 199 17.10 4.52 -2.63
C SER A 199 17.64 5.91 -2.28
N GLU A 200 18.63 6.42 -3.01
CA GLU A 200 19.13 7.79 -2.85
C GLU A 200 18.20 8.83 -3.49
N SER A 201 17.46 8.42 -4.53
CA SER A 201 16.46 9.24 -5.20
C SER A 201 15.11 9.25 -4.47
N PHE A 202 14.88 8.21 -3.72
CA PHE A 202 13.67 7.98 -2.93
C PHE A 202 13.64 8.87 -1.68
#